data_dc01913185e5dec9afda74c28c425f21
#
_entry.id   dc01913185e5dec9afda74c28c425f21
#
_cell.length_a   1.000
_cell.length_b   1.000
_cell.length_c   1.000
_cell.angle_alpha   90.00
_cell.angle_beta   90.00
_cell.angle_gamma   90.00
#
_symmetry.space_group_name_H-M   'P 1'
#
loop_
_entity.id
_entity.type
_entity.pdbx_description
1 polymer ?
#
loop_
_entity_poly.entity_id
_entity_poly.type
_entity_poly.pdbx_seq_one_letter_code
_entity_poly.pdbx_strand_id
1 'polypeptide(L)'
;MTPTPTATLVARDWAEIQERMLVPLYEAVYDRLEVGPGDRLLGLDCGAGLPLLLAAGRGASATGVEADPARRELARERLLEVLAATPSPPTASRPYDALLAFSPTPAALASALPAVRRGGAVVLADWGPAERCTVPSVLGGGPAPRDLDALVERAGLRPDGSGRVFCPFGYADVDSAVRGLVSTGLYDAAADPALAEKELAEALHPFERSDGAVWLPNIFRYVIARVA
;
A
#
# COMPACT_ATOMS: atom_id res chain seq x y z
N MET A 1 0.91 12.84 -19.30
CA MET A 1 -0.24 13.75 -19.02
C MET A 1 0.07 14.40 -17.68
N THR A 2 0.07 15.72 -17.61
CA THR A 2 0.36 16.46 -16.36
C THR A 2 -0.85 16.34 -15.41
N PRO A 3 -0.65 16.05 -14.11
CA PRO A 3 -1.72 15.96 -13.14
C PRO A 3 -2.46 17.31 -12.99
N THR A 4 -3.75 17.24 -12.63
CA THR A 4 -4.51 18.44 -12.27
C THR A 4 -4.05 18.97 -10.90
N PRO A 5 -4.23 20.26 -10.57
CA PRO A 5 -3.89 20.80 -9.24
C PRO A 5 -4.56 20.03 -8.09
N THR A 6 -5.81 19.62 -8.24
CA THR A 6 -6.55 18.82 -7.24
C THR A 6 -5.91 17.45 -7.06
N ALA A 7 -5.59 16.73 -8.14
CA ALA A 7 -4.93 15.43 -8.07
C ALA A 7 -3.56 15.53 -7.38
N THR A 8 -2.84 16.64 -7.58
CA THR A 8 -1.56 16.89 -6.92
C THR A 8 -1.73 17.09 -5.41
N LEU A 9 -2.78 17.77 -4.95
CA LEU A 9 -3.07 17.96 -3.53
C LEU A 9 -3.42 16.62 -2.87
N VAL A 10 -4.31 15.83 -3.47
CA VAL A 10 -4.69 14.50 -2.98
C VAL A 10 -3.46 13.57 -2.89
N ALA A 11 -2.59 13.60 -3.90
CA ALA A 11 -1.36 12.80 -3.87
C ALA A 11 -0.39 13.25 -2.76
N ARG A 12 -0.32 14.55 -2.44
CA ARG A 12 0.47 15.06 -1.32
C ARG A 12 -0.11 14.66 0.03
N ASP A 13 -1.43 14.74 0.21
CA ASP A 13 -2.09 14.26 1.43
C ASP A 13 -1.85 12.77 1.64
N TRP A 14 -1.86 11.97 0.55
CA TRP A 14 -1.41 10.59 0.61
C TRP A 14 0.04 10.47 1.10
N ALA A 15 0.97 11.17 0.46
CA ALA A 15 2.40 11.04 0.74
C ALA A 15 2.82 11.54 2.13
N GLU A 16 2.16 12.57 2.64
CA GLU A 16 2.53 13.25 3.88
C GLU A 16 1.75 12.73 5.09
N ILE A 17 0.51 12.27 4.89
CA ILE A 17 -0.38 11.88 5.97
C ILE A 17 -0.62 10.37 5.97
N GLN A 18 -1.08 9.80 4.85
CA GLN A 18 -1.64 8.46 4.81
C GLN A 18 -0.61 7.35 4.65
N GLU A 19 0.36 7.51 3.74
CA GLU A 19 1.31 6.47 3.35
C GLU A 19 2.09 5.89 4.55
N ARG A 20 2.45 6.74 5.52
CA ARG A 20 3.19 6.35 6.72
C ARG A 20 2.44 5.40 7.66
N MET A 21 1.11 5.30 7.53
CA MET A 21 0.29 4.44 8.39
C MET A 21 0.60 2.95 8.19
N LEU A 22 1.19 2.59 7.03
CA LEU A 22 1.59 1.23 6.70
C LEU A 22 3.06 0.90 7.01
N VAL A 23 3.82 1.84 7.59
CA VAL A 23 5.23 1.59 7.97
C VAL A 23 5.39 0.32 8.82
N PRO A 24 4.57 0.06 9.86
CA PRO A 24 4.73 -1.18 10.65
C PRO A 24 4.60 -2.45 9.81
N LEU A 25 3.75 -2.44 8.77
CA LEU A 25 3.57 -3.57 7.88
C LEU A 25 4.79 -3.75 6.96
N TYR A 26 5.32 -2.66 6.38
CA TYR A 26 6.53 -2.71 5.55
C TYR A 26 7.73 -3.24 6.34
N GLU A 27 7.96 -2.69 7.54
CA GLU A 27 9.06 -3.12 8.40
C GLU A 27 8.94 -4.61 8.77
N ALA A 28 7.77 -5.06 9.21
CA ALA A 28 7.55 -6.47 9.56
C ALA A 28 7.80 -7.42 8.38
N VAL A 29 7.40 -7.02 7.16
CA VAL A 29 7.65 -7.80 5.94
C VAL A 29 9.13 -7.81 5.60
N TYR A 30 9.81 -6.67 5.66
CA TYR A 30 11.23 -6.58 5.34
C TYR A 30 12.10 -7.33 6.34
N ASP A 31 11.76 -7.28 7.63
CA ASP A 31 12.42 -8.09 8.66
C ASP A 31 12.22 -9.59 8.40
N ARG A 32 11.01 -9.99 8.02
CA ARG A 32 10.68 -11.40 7.76
C ARG A 32 11.38 -11.95 6.52
N LEU A 33 11.63 -11.11 5.52
CA LEU A 33 12.37 -11.44 4.31
C LEU A 33 13.88 -11.21 4.43
N GLU A 34 14.34 -10.64 5.54
CA GLU A 34 15.74 -10.23 5.76
C GLU A 34 16.24 -9.29 4.64
N VAL A 35 15.36 -8.37 4.19
CA VAL A 35 15.69 -7.44 3.11
C VAL A 35 16.95 -6.65 3.43
N GLY A 36 17.92 -6.68 2.52
CA GLY A 36 19.21 -6.03 2.70
C GLY A 36 20.00 -5.81 1.41
N PRO A 37 21.31 -5.51 1.54
CA PRO A 37 22.18 -5.25 0.40
C PRO A 37 22.20 -6.40 -0.61
N GLY A 38 22.05 -6.05 -1.88
CA GLY A 38 22.06 -7.00 -2.99
C GLY A 38 20.69 -7.51 -3.39
N ASP A 39 19.65 -7.34 -2.56
CA ASP A 39 18.28 -7.67 -2.93
C ASP A 39 17.71 -6.66 -3.93
N ARG A 40 16.85 -7.17 -4.83
CA ARG A 40 16.10 -6.38 -5.79
C ARG A 40 14.62 -6.58 -5.57
N LEU A 41 13.90 -5.50 -5.29
CA LEU A 41 12.49 -5.52 -4.94
C LEU A 41 11.66 -4.83 -6.03
N LEU A 42 10.49 -5.41 -6.32
CA LEU A 42 9.46 -4.78 -7.13
C LEU A 42 8.24 -4.50 -6.25
N GLY A 43 7.85 -3.24 -6.13
CA GLY A 43 6.64 -2.82 -5.40
C GLY A 43 5.51 -2.49 -6.35
N LEU A 44 4.35 -3.16 -6.24
CA LEU A 44 3.12 -2.80 -6.95
C LEU A 44 2.31 -1.80 -6.12
N ASP A 45 1.67 -0.86 -6.82
CA ASP A 45 0.88 0.21 -6.23
C ASP A 45 1.66 0.90 -5.10
N CYS A 46 2.90 1.31 -5.44
CA CYS A 46 3.88 1.77 -4.46
C CYS A 46 3.59 3.17 -3.90
N GLY A 47 2.51 3.81 -4.31
CA GLY A 47 2.12 5.14 -3.86
C GLY A 47 3.16 6.20 -4.18
N ALA A 48 3.48 7.06 -3.22
CA ALA A 48 4.56 8.04 -3.33
C ALA A 48 5.95 7.45 -3.01
N GLY A 49 6.06 6.13 -2.86
CA GLY A 49 7.32 5.40 -2.81
C GLY A 49 7.89 5.16 -1.41
N LEU A 50 7.14 5.37 -0.33
CA LEU A 50 7.65 5.12 1.02
C LEU A 50 8.16 3.67 1.22
N PRO A 51 7.46 2.62 0.76
CA PRO A 51 7.99 1.26 0.87
C PRO A 51 9.33 1.08 0.15
N LEU A 52 9.53 1.76 -0.99
CA LEU A 52 10.80 1.71 -1.72
C LEU A 52 11.93 2.43 -0.97
N LEU A 53 11.63 3.56 -0.33
CA LEU A 53 12.58 4.28 0.52
C LEU A 53 13.03 3.42 1.71
N LEU A 54 12.08 2.74 2.37
CA LEU A 54 12.41 1.84 3.48
C LEU A 54 13.28 0.68 3.04
N ALA A 55 13.00 0.09 1.88
CA ALA A 55 13.84 -0.95 1.29
C ALA A 55 15.25 -0.43 0.93
N ALA A 56 15.34 0.76 0.31
CA ALA A 56 16.61 1.40 -0.01
C ALA A 56 17.41 1.74 1.25
N GLY A 57 16.76 2.17 2.33
CA GLY A 57 17.37 2.40 3.63
C GLY A 57 18.02 1.15 4.24
N ARG A 58 17.56 -0.05 3.84
CA ARG A 58 18.16 -1.35 4.19
C ARG A 58 19.26 -1.80 3.23
N GLY A 59 19.56 -1.00 2.19
CA GLY A 59 20.58 -1.29 1.17
C GLY A 59 20.07 -2.08 -0.03
N ALA A 60 18.78 -2.36 -0.13
CA ALA A 60 18.17 -3.04 -1.28
C ALA A 60 17.99 -2.08 -2.46
N SER A 61 17.93 -2.64 -3.67
CA SER A 61 17.54 -1.93 -4.89
C SER A 61 16.06 -2.12 -5.10
N ALA A 62 15.28 -1.05 -5.18
CA ALA A 62 13.83 -1.13 -5.30
C ALA A 62 13.30 -0.36 -6.51
N THR A 63 12.40 -1.00 -7.26
CA THR A 63 11.66 -0.39 -8.37
C THR A 63 10.17 -0.43 -8.03
N GLY A 64 9.44 0.65 -8.30
CA GLY A 64 8.01 0.74 -8.08
C GLY A 64 7.19 0.67 -9.36
N VAL A 65 5.94 0.26 -9.22
CA VAL A 65 4.88 0.44 -10.22
C VAL A 65 3.77 1.23 -9.58
N GLU A 66 3.40 2.37 -10.17
CA GLU A 66 2.32 3.23 -9.69
C GLU A 66 1.56 3.80 -10.90
N ALA A 67 0.26 3.50 -10.95
CA ALA A 67 -0.59 3.94 -12.04
C ALA A 67 -0.95 5.43 -11.95
N ASP A 68 -1.13 5.94 -10.73
CA ASP A 68 -1.46 7.35 -10.50
C ASP A 68 -0.27 8.25 -10.87
N PRO A 69 -0.43 9.17 -11.85
CA PRO A 69 0.68 10.01 -12.31
C PRO A 69 1.15 11.02 -11.26
N ALA A 70 0.27 11.49 -10.36
CA ALA A 70 0.65 12.46 -9.35
C ALA A 70 1.46 11.80 -8.22
N ARG A 71 1.05 10.61 -7.75
CA ARG A 71 1.83 9.82 -6.78
C ARG A 71 3.17 9.38 -7.36
N ARG A 72 3.17 8.94 -8.62
CA ARG A 72 4.40 8.56 -9.33
C ARG A 72 5.38 9.72 -9.47
N GLU A 73 4.90 10.95 -9.69
CA GLU A 73 5.77 12.12 -9.76
C GLU A 73 6.40 12.42 -8.39
N LEU A 74 5.63 12.37 -7.30
CA LEU A 74 6.17 12.51 -5.95
C LEU A 74 7.23 11.45 -5.62
N ALA A 75 7.03 10.21 -6.06
CA ALA A 75 8.04 9.17 -5.88
C ALA A 75 9.33 9.47 -6.67
N ARG A 76 9.23 10.05 -7.88
CA ARG A 76 10.39 10.50 -8.67
C ARG A 76 11.12 11.69 -8.05
N GLU A 77 10.38 12.63 -7.44
CA GLU A 77 10.98 13.72 -6.65
C GLU A 77 11.81 13.18 -5.48
N ARG A 78 11.47 11.99 -4.96
CA ARG A 78 12.26 11.25 -3.96
C ARG A 78 13.42 10.45 -4.57
N LEU A 79 13.72 10.64 -5.85
CA LEU A 79 14.77 9.94 -6.62
C LEU A 79 14.55 8.43 -6.73
N LEU A 80 13.30 7.97 -6.71
CA LEU A 80 12.95 6.57 -6.87
C LEU A 80 12.68 6.20 -8.33
N GLU A 81 13.01 4.97 -8.69
CA GLU A 81 12.65 4.38 -9.97
C GLU A 81 11.21 3.88 -9.91
N VAL A 82 10.28 4.60 -10.56
CA VAL A 82 8.87 4.24 -10.57
C VAL A 82 8.30 4.27 -11.99
N LEU A 83 7.70 3.14 -12.38
CA LEU A 83 7.10 2.88 -13.68
C LEU A 83 5.59 3.10 -13.64
N ALA A 84 5.00 3.41 -14.79
CA ALA A 84 3.53 3.56 -14.92
C ALA A 84 2.80 2.21 -14.96
N ALA A 85 3.49 1.16 -15.38
CA ALA A 85 2.99 -0.20 -15.46
C ALA A 85 4.15 -1.19 -15.40
N THR A 86 3.87 -2.42 -15.03
CA THR A 86 4.86 -3.49 -15.05
C THR A 86 5.35 -3.71 -16.49
N PRO A 87 6.67 -3.70 -16.75
CA PRO A 87 7.18 -3.91 -18.09
C PRO A 87 6.89 -5.33 -18.58
N SER A 88 6.42 -5.45 -19.81
CA SER A 88 6.15 -6.72 -20.47
C SER A 88 6.76 -6.72 -21.87
N PRO A 89 7.68 -7.61 -22.20
CA PRO A 89 8.40 -8.56 -21.31
C PRO A 89 9.28 -7.84 -20.28
N PRO A 90 9.73 -8.55 -19.24
CA PRO A 90 10.62 -7.95 -18.25
C PRO A 90 11.85 -7.36 -18.92
N THR A 91 12.00 -6.04 -18.88
CA THR A 91 13.13 -5.34 -19.50
C THR A 91 14.37 -5.31 -18.60
N ALA A 92 14.20 -5.75 -17.34
CA ALA A 92 15.30 -5.82 -16.40
C ALA A 92 16.31 -6.89 -16.82
N SER A 93 17.56 -6.53 -16.91
CA SER A 93 18.67 -7.45 -17.20
C SER A 93 18.84 -8.54 -16.13
N ARG A 94 18.28 -8.33 -14.96
CA ARG A 94 18.26 -9.26 -13.82
C ARG A 94 16.86 -9.25 -13.19
N PRO A 95 16.25 -10.44 -12.90
CA PRO A 95 14.94 -10.50 -12.26
C PRO A 95 14.97 -10.00 -10.83
N TYR A 96 13.78 -9.71 -10.27
CA TYR A 96 13.61 -9.29 -8.89
C TYR A 96 13.66 -10.49 -7.94
N ASP A 97 14.20 -10.26 -6.74
CA ASP A 97 14.26 -11.24 -5.66
C ASP A 97 12.94 -11.32 -4.88
N ALA A 98 12.24 -10.17 -4.79
CA ALA A 98 10.93 -10.12 -4.17
C ALA A 98 9.97 -9.16 -4.89
N LEU A 99 8.67 -9.50 -4.81
CA LEU A 99 7.53 -8.69 -5.23
C LEU A 99 6.69 -8.37 -3.99
N LEU A 100 6.35 -7.10 -3.80
CA LEU A 100 5.44 -6.65 -2.75
C LEU A 100 4.19 -6.04 -3.38
N ALA A 101 3.01 -6.46 -2.93
CA ALA A 101 1.75 -5.97 -3.44
C ALA A 101 0.70 -5.82 -2.32
N PHE A 102 0.14 -4.61 -2.21
CA PHE A 102 -0.94 -4.30 -1.29
C PHE A 102 -2.27 -4.35 -2.04
N SER A 103 -3.26 -5.04 -1.48
CA SER A 103 -4.58 -5.23 -2.10
C SER A 103 -4.51 -5.52 -3.61
N PRO A 104 -3.62 -6.42 -4.08
CA PRO A 104 -3.38 -6.61 -5.49
C PRO A 104 -4.59 -7.17 -6.22
N THR A 105 -4.84 -6.71 -7.43
CA THR A 105 -5.76 -7.41 -8.33
C THR A 105 -5.08 -8.66 -8.90
N PRO A 106 -5.86 -9.72 -9.25
CA PRO A 106 -5.29 -10.90 -9.91
C PRO A 106 -4.53 -10.55 -11.20
N ALA A 107 -5.02 -9.57 -11.96
CA ALA A 107 -4.39 -9.12 -13.21
C ALA A 107 -3.05 -8.41 -12.96
N ALA A 108 -2.97 -7.52 -11.98
CA ALA A 108 -1.73 -6.84 -11.62
C ALA A 108 -0.67 -7.84 -11.14
N LEU A 109 -1.07 -8.79 -10.30
CA LEU A 109 -0.19 -9.86 -9.83
C LEU A 109 0.33 -10.70 -11.00
N ALA A 110 -0.56 -11.21 -11.85
CA ALA A 110 -0.18 -12.02 -13.02
C ALA A 110 0.78 -11.30 -13.98
N SER A 111 0.59 -9.98 -14.14
CA SER A 111 1.46 -9.13 -14.96
C SER A 111 2.87 -8.98 -14.37
N ALA A 112 3.01 -8.97 -13.05
CA ALA A 112 4.28 -8.71 -12.38
C ALA A 112 5.10 -9.98 -12.10
N LEU A 113 4.45 -11.13 -11.91
CA LEU A 113 5.13 -12.39 -11.59
C LEU A 113 6.27 -12.78 -12.53
N PRO A 114 6.17 -12.60 -13.88
CA PRO A 114 7.28 -12.91 -14.78
C PRO A 114 8.57 -12.12 -14.53
N ALA A 115 8.49 -11.02 -13.81
CA ALA A 115 9.66 -10.21 -13.46
C ALA A 115 10.41 -10.74 -12.21
N VAL A 116 9.82 -11.69 -11.47
CA VAL A 116 10.40 -12.27 -10.25
C VAL A 116 11.13 -13.56 -10.60
N ARG A 117 12.31 -13.77 -10.03
CA ARG A 117 13.07 -15.01 -10.26
C ARG A 117 12.37 -16.24 -9.69
N ARG A 118 12.69 -17.40 -10.19
CA ARG A 118 12.29 -18.67 -9.56
C ARG A 118 12.78 -18.74 -8.10
N GLY A 119 11.93 -19.20 -7.20
CA GLY A 119 12.18 -19.19 -5.76
C GLY A 119 12.12 -17.81 -5.12
N GLY A 120 11.92 -16.73 -5.91
CA GLY A 120 11.77 -15.37 -5.40
C GLY A 120 10.52 -15.22 -4.54
N ALA A 121 10.55 -14.28 -3.60
CA ALA A 121 9.44 -14.04 -2.68
C ALA A 121 8.33 -13.22 -3.36
N VAL A 122 7.08 -13.55 -3.03
CA VAL A 122 5.91 -12.76 -3.38
C VAL A 122 5.14 -12.47 -2.09
N VAL A 123 5.04 -11.21 -1.73
CA VAL A 123 4.30 -10.77 -0.55
C VAL A 123 3.01 -10.12 -1.00
N LEU A 124 1.90 -10.68 -0.56
CA LEU A 124 0.57 -10.11 -0.75
C LEU A 124 0.07 -9.65 0.62
N ALA A 125 -0.41 -8.42 0.70
CA ALA A 125 -0.97 -7.89 1.94
C ALA A 125 -2.32 -7.22 1.69
N ASP A 126 -3.18 -7.26 2.70
CA ASP A 126 -4.49 -6.62 2.70
C ASP A 126 -4.95 -6.36 4.13
N TRP A 127 -6.09 -5.72 4.27
CA TRP A 127 -6.78 -5.57 5.54
C TRP A 127 -6.91 -6.91 6.26
N GLY A 128 -6.80 -6.88 7.57
CA GLY A 128 -7.10 -8.01 8.43
C GLY A 128 -8.63 -8.23 8.58
N PRO A 129 -9.04 -9.05 9.55
CA PRO A 129 -10.45 -9.29 9.80
C PRO A 129 -11.20 -7.98 10.11
N ALA A 130 -12.39 -7.81 9.55
CA ALA A 130 -13.15 -6.56 9.63
C ALA A 130 -13.39 -6.09 11.07
N GLU A 131 -13.65 -7.02 11.98
CA GLU A 131 -13.86 -6.76 13.41
C GLU A 131 -12.59 -6.26 14.15
N ARG A 132 -11.45 -6.27 13.49
CA ARG A 132 -10.15 -5.80 14.00
C ARG A 132 -9.64 -4.55 13.27
N CYS A 133 -10.45 -3.99 12.39
CA CYS A 133 -10.09 -2.84 11.56
C CYS A 133 -11.14 -1.74 11.71
N THR A 134 -10.73 -0.60 12.25
CA THR A 134 -11.63 0.53 12.49
C THR A 134 -11.91 1.31 11.21
N VAL A 135 -10.91 1.50 10.34
CA VAL A 135 -11.06 2.32 9.13
C VAL A 135 -12.18 1.84 8.20
N PRO A 136 -12.30 0.55 7.82
CA PRO A 136 -13.42 0.10 7.00
C PRO A 136 -14.78 0.37 7.64
N SER A 137 -14.88 0.29 8.97
CA SER A 137 -16.08 0.58 9.74
C SER A 137 -16.47 2.06 9.68
N VAL A 138 -15.50 2.96 9.85
CA VAL A 138 -15.68 4.42 9.77
C VAL A 138 -16.08 4.85 8.36
N LEU A 139 -15.54 4.20 7.34
CA LEU A 139 -15.83 4.47 5.92
C LEU A 139 -17.20 3.92 5.45
N GLY A 140 -18.06 3.46 6.37
CA GLY A 140 -19.39 2.94 6.01
C GLY A 140 -19.38 1.58 5.29
N GLY A 141 -18.29 0.83 5.43
CA GLY A 141 -18.05 -0.44 4.78
C GLY A 141 -17.03 -0.31 3.65
N GLY A 142 -15.78 -0.55 3.95
CA GLY A 142 -14.73 -0.65 2.93
C GLY A 142 -14.87 -1.95 2.11
N PRO A 143 -14.07 -2.12 1.05
CA PRO A 143 -14.05 -3.37 0.30
C PRO A 143 -13.72 -4.53 1.25
N ALA A 144 -14.42 -5.66 1.06
CA ALA A 144 -14.12 -6.86 1.83
C ALA A 144 -12.63 -7.24 1.65
N PRO A 145 -11.94 -7.65 2.74
CA PRO A 145 -10.56 -8.12 2.63
C PRO A 145 -10.44 -9.22 1.58
N ARG A 146 -9.41 -9.16 0.75
CA ARG A 146 -9.18 -10.16 -0.27
C ARG A 146 -8.76 -11.50 0.35
N ASP A 147 -9.19 -12.58 -0.26
CA ASP A 147 -8.66 -13.90 0.06
C ASP A 147 -7.26 -14.06 -0.55
N LEU A 148 -6.26 -13.74 0.26
CA LEU A 148 -4.84 -13.79 -0.15
C LEU A 148 -4.38 -15.22 -0.43
N ASP A 149 -4.92 -16.22 0.28
CA ASP A 149 -4.56 -17.62 0.07
C ASP A 149 -5.09 -18.11 -1.29
N ALA A 150 -6.33 -17.76 -1.63
CA ALA A 150 -6.88 -18.04 -2.94
C ALA A 150 -6.15 -17.28 -4.08
N LEU A 151 -5.59 -16.09 -3.82
CA LEU A 151 -4.73 -15.41 -4.79
C LEU A 151 -3.43 -16.16 -5.02
N VAL A 152 -2.78 -16.63 -3.95
CA VAL A 152 -1.55 -17.43 -4.01
C VAL A 152 -1.79 -18.72 -4.81
N GLU A 153 -2.87 -19.44 -4.52
CA GLU A 153 -3.25 -20.68 -5.22
C GLU A 153 -3.49 -20.44 -6.71
N ARG A 154 -4.33 -19.46 -7.05
CA ARG A 154 -4.63 -19.11 -8.46
C ARG A 154 -3.41 -18.67 -9.25
N ALA A 155 -2.45 -18.04 -8.58
CA ALA A 155 -1.21 -17.61 -9.21
C ALA A 155 -0.17 -18.74 -9.33
N GLY A 156 -0.46 -19.96 -8.88
CA GLY A 156 0.47 -21.09 -8.91
C GLY A 156 1.70 -20.89 -8.03
N LEU A 157 1.58 -20.06 -6.99
CA LEU A 157 2.66 -19.80 -6.06
C LEU A 157 2.68 -20.81 -4.92
N ARG A 158 3.86 -21.08 -4.38
CA ARG A 158 4.02 -21.98 -3.24
C ARG A 158 3.98 -21.17 -1.94
N PRO A 159 3.02 -21.42 -1.02
CA PRO A 159 2.97 -20.75 0.28
C PRO A 159 4.27 -20.94 1.07
N ASP A 160 4.75 -19.89 1.75
CA ASP A 160 5.99 -19.89 2.55
C ASP A 160 5.81 -19.30 3.94
N GLY A 161 4.73 -18.62 4.21
CA GLY A 161 4.40 -18.07 5.51
C GLY A 161 3.32 -16.99 5.46
N SER A 162 2.91 -16.55 6.64
CA SER A 162 1.95 -15.45 6.78
C SER A 162 2.11 -14.75 8.12
N GLY A 163 1.53 -13.56 8.25
CA GLY A 163 1.53 -12.82 9.50
C GLY A 163 0.41 -11.79 9.57
N ARG A 164 0.27 -11.22 10.76
CA ARG A 164 -0.63 -10.09 11.03
C ARG A 164 0.17 -9.00 11.72
N VAL A 165 -0.09 -7.75 11.32
CA VAL A 165 0.63 -6.59 11.87
C VAL A 165 -0.39 -5.57 12.35
N PHE A 166 -0.18 -5.05 13.54
CA PHE A 166 -0.94 -3.93 14.08
C PHE A 166 -0.43 -2.64 13.43
N CYS A 167 -1.28 -2.00 12.64
CA CYS A 167 -1.00 -0.74 11.95
C CYS A 167 -2.06 0.29 12.36
N PRO A 168 -1.94 0.91 13.53
CA PRO A 168 -2.87 1.94 13.94
C PRO A 168 -2.69 3.17 13.06
N PHE A 169 -3.79 3.75 12.59
CA PHE A 169 -3.75 5.03 11.91
C PHE A 169 -3.89 6.14 12.94
N GLY A 170 -2.83 6.93 13.10
CA GLY A 170 -2.74 8.03 14.04
C GLY A 170 -2.61 9.37 13.31
N TYR A 171 -3.56 10.26 13.55
CA TYR A 171 -3.62 11.59 12.95
C TYR A 171 -3.54 12.66 14.04
N ALA A 172 -2.99 13.82 13.68
CA ALA A 172 -2.83 14.92 14.62
C ALA A 172 -4.18 15.49 15.09
N ASP A 173 -5.18 15.47 14.20
CA ASP A 173 -6.53 16.02 14.41
C ASP A 173 -7.52 15.38 13.43
N VAL A 174 -8.80 15.74 13.55
CA VAL A 174 -9.88 15.24 12.65
C VAL A 174 -9.67 15.70 11.21
N ASP A 175 -9.22 16.92 10.97
CA ASP A 175 -9.00 17.47 9.63
C ASP A 175 -7.89 16.66 8.90
N SER A 176 -6.80 16.36 9.59
CA SER A 176 -5.72 15.52 9.08
C SER A 176 -6.21 14.10 8.80
N ALA A 177 -7.09 13.55 9.65
CA ALA A 177 -7.68 12.23 9.45
C ALA A 177 -8.59 12.20 8.21
N VAL A 178 -9.44 13.20 8.03
CA VAL A 178 -10.30 13.34 6.85
C VAL A 178 -9.44 13.41 5.58
N ARG A 179 -8.47 14.32 5.52
CA ARG A 179 -7.57 14.48 4.37
C ARG A 179 -6.82 13.18 4.05
N GLY A 180 -6.27 12.52 5.07
CA GLY A 180 -5.57 11.25 4.91
C GLY A 180 -6.47 10.15 4.35
N LEU A 181 -7.67 10.00 4.89
CA LEU A 181 -8.62 8.97 4.46
C LEU A 181 -9.20 9.27 3.07
N VAL A 182 -9.54 10.52 2.76
CA VAL A 182 -10.00 10.94 1.42
C VAL A 182 -8.91 10.69 0.38
N SER A 183 -7.65 10.89 0.72
CA SER A 183 -6.53 10.64 -0.20
C SER A 183 -6.36 9.18 -0.63
N THR A 184 -7.06 8.24 0.03
CA THR A 184 -7.08 6.82 -0.38
C THR A 184 -7.85 6.57 -1.68
N GLY A 185 -8.66 7.54 -2.16
CA GLY A 185 -9.52 7.40 -3.33
C GLY A 185 -10.84 6.68 -3.06
N LEU A 186 -11.14 6.30 -1.82
CA LEU A 186 -12.38 5.58 -1.47
C LEU A 186 -13.63 6.43 -1.66
N TYR A 187 -13.49 7.75 -1.71
CA TYR A 187 -14.58 8.71 -1.92
C TYR A 187 -14.62 9.32 -3.33
N ASP A 188 -13.75 8.87 -4.26
CA ASP A 188 -13.69 9.44 -5.63
C ASP A 188 -15.00 9.31 -6.40
N ALA A 189 -15.84 8.32 -6.04
CA ALA A 189 -17.15 8.09 -6.63
C ALA A 189 -18.30 8.74 -5.85
N ALA A 190 -18.03 9.52 -4.80
CA ALA A 190 -19.08 10.20 -4.02
C ALA A 190 -19.80 11.24 -4.87
N ALA A 191 -21.13 11.23 -4.82
CA ALA A 191 -21.95 12.18 -5.57
C ALA A 191 -21.79 13.62 -5.06
N ASP A 192 -21.54 13.78 -3.76
CA ASP A 192 -21.23 15.04 -3.09
C ASP A 192 -19.99 14.85 -2.19
N PRO A 193 -18.80 15.22 -2.67
CA PRO A 193 -17.57 15.08 -1.90
C PRO A 193 -17.57 15.87 -0.59
N ALA A 194 -18.15 17.07 -0.57
CA ALA A 194 -18.18 17.90 0.63
C ALA A 194 -19.08 17.29 1.73
N LEU A 195 -20.21 16.68 1.35
CA LEU A 195 -21.04 15.93 2.27
C LEU A 195 -20.32 14.69 2.79
N ALA A 196 -19.65 13.95 1.92
CA ALA A 196 -18.89 12.76 2.30
C ALA A 196 -17.76 13.08 3.29
N GLU A 197 -17.02 14.17 3.09
CA GLU A 197 -16.01 14.66 4.03
C GLU A 197 -16.61 15.02 5.39
N LYS A 198 -17.78 15.68 5.41
CA LYS A 198 -18.47 16.03 6.65
C LYS A 198 -18.96 14.79 7.40
N GLU A 199 -19.58 13.84 6.71
CA GLU A 199 -20.02 12.57 7.29
C GLU A 199 -18.83 11.78 7.84
N LEU A 200 -17.70 11.79 7.15
CA LEU A 200 -16.47 11.18 7.61
C LEU A 200 -15.96 11.85 8.89
N ALA A 201 -15.92 13.19 8.93
CA ALA A 201 -15.52 13.91 10.12
C ALA A 201 -16.42 13.57 11.34
N GLU A 202 -17.72 13.49 11.13
CA GLU A 202 -18.68 13.08 12.18
C GLU A 202 -18.43 11.64 12.65
N ALA A 203 -18.13 10.71 11.73
CA ALA A 203 -17.82 9.33 12.04
C ALA A 203 -16.50 9.14 12.79
N LEU A 204 -15.59 10.10 12.72
CA LEU A 204 -14.28 10.08 13.39
C LEU A 204 -14.34 10.53 14.86
N HIS A 205 -15.33 11.31 15.27
CA HIS A 205 -15.44 11.81 16.65
C HIS A 205 -15.31 10.76 17.76
N PRO A 206 -15.88 9.53 17.64
CA PRO A 206 -15.70 8.51 18.68
C PRO A 206 -14.27 8.05 18.89
N PHE A 207 -13.38 8.36 17.94
CA PHE A 207 -11.97 7.96 17.95
C PHE A 207 -11.02 9.11 18.27
N GLU A 208 -11.57 10.28 18.54
CA GLU A 208 -10.82 11.44 19.00
C GLU A 208 -10.40 11.26 20.47
N ARG A 209 -9.15 11.54 20.75
CA ARG A 209 -8.57 11.51 22.08
C ARG A 209 -8.70 12.88 22.77
N SER A 210 -8.43 12.92 24.05
CA SER A 210 -8.49 14.16 24.84
C SER A 210 -7.50 15.25 24.39
N ASP A 211 -6.48 14.89 23.63
CA ASP A 211 -5.50 15.81 23.04
C ASP A 211 -5.85 16.24 21.61
N GLY A 212 -7.02 15.84 21.10
CA GLY A 212 -7.50 16.13 19.75
C GLY A 212 -7.00 15.18 18.67
N ALA A 213 -6.06 14.28 18.98
CA ALA A 213 -5.55 13.30 18.04
C ALA A 213 -6.62 12.22 17.72
N VAL A 214 -6.66 11.77 16.48
CA VAL A 214 -7.53 10.65 16.08
C VAL A 214 -6.72 9.37 16.01
N TRP A 215 -7.25 8.29 16.60
CA TRP A 215 -6.58 7.01 16.66
C TRP A 215 -7.50 5.86 16.24
N LEU A 216 -7.16 5.24 15.10
CA LEU A 216 -7.93 4.16 14.48
C LEU A 216 -7.11 2.85 14.52
N PRO A 217 -7.41 1.92 15.44
CA PRO A 217 -6.77 0.61 15.47
C PRO A 217 -7.08 -0.18 14.20
N ASN A 218 -6.05 -0.72 13.55
CA ASN A 218 -6.20 -1.59 12.40
C ASN A 218 -5.19 -2.73 12.45
N ILE A 219 -5.56 -3.86 11.87
CA ILE A 219 -4.67 -5.00 11.64
C ILE A 219 -4.60 -5.24 10.14
N PHE A 220 -3.38 -5.43 9.64
CA PHE A 220 -3.13 -5.92 8.29
C PHE A 220 -2.69 -7.38 8.34
N ARG A 221 -3.08 -8.14 7.32
CA ARG A 221 -2.60 -9.50 7.08
C ARG A 221 -1.67 -9.49 5.88
N TYR A 222 -0.62 -10.29 5.94
CA TYR A 222 0.21 -10.59 4.78
C TYR A 222 0.43 -12.09 4.61
N VAL A 223 0.68 -12.50 3.38
CA VAL A 223 1.09 -13.86 3.01
C VAL A 223 2.37 -13.75 2.22
N ILE A 224 3.32 -14.61 2.51
CA ILE A 224 4.55 -14.80 1.74
C ILE A 224 4.41 -16.10 0.96
N ALA A 225 4.71 -16.03 -0.32
CA ALA A 225 4.76 -17.19 -1.20
C ALA A 225 6.03 -17.14 -2.06
N ARG A 226 6.35 -18.24 -2.73
CA ARG A 226 7.50 -18.36 -3.63
C ARG A 226 7.07 -18.69 -5.05
N VAL A 227 7.75 -18.07 -6.00
CA VAL A 227 7.61 -18.42 -7.42
C VAL A 227 8.13 -19.85 -7.62
N ALA A 228 7.34 -20.70 -8.28
CA ALA A 228 7.66 -22.11 -8.51
C ALA A 228 8.87 -22.33 -9.45
#